data_dcb6ee86f74e3a00693a2ad357e20324
#
_entry.id   dcb6ee86f74e3a00693a2ad357e20324
#
_cell.length_a   1.000
_cell.length_b   1.000
_cell.length_c   1.000
_cell.angle_alpha   90.00
_cell.angle_beta   90.00
_cell.angle_gamma   90.00
#
_symmetry.space_group_name_H-M   'P 1'
#
loop_
_entity.id
_entity.type
_entity.pdbx_description
1 polymer ?
#
loop_
_entity_poly.entity_id
_entity_poly.type
_entity_poly.pdbx_seq_one_letter_code
_entity_poly.pdbx_strand_id
1 'polypeptide(L)'
;MRWNRVISALGVHAEGEIGRVITGGLPHIPGRTLLEKMHYINTADDALLRFLLFEPRGAAQMTVNVLLPPVHPDADAAFIPLQPDGAHALSGSNCMCVATALLETGMVPMHEPETRLILETPSGLIQVAAQCKDGKCQRVSLEMVPSFVEYLDHPIEVPGLGRITVDVAYGGCYFALVDPRQLGLALDRTEARRLVEIGAAIQQAAAAQISVRHPVLEQASEIEYALFAGSHPQGFRNCNIIFPGRIDRSPCGTGSAARLAVMHARGLLDVGDQAAMYSLIDSRFDCRIARTTRVGSRAAVIPGISGRAWIYSMEQYGRDPDDPYPDGYVLADTWGPAAARIAAPRRP
;
A
#
# COMPACT_ATOMS: atom_id res chain seq x y z
N MET A 1 -29.72 -20.41 6.72
CA MET A 1 -28.56 -19.52 6.90
C MET A 1 -28.55 -19.10 8.37
N ARG A 2 -27.47 -19.41 9.11
CA ARG A 2 -27.36 -19.12 10.56
C ARG A 2 -26.16 -18.20 10.84
N TRP A 3 -25.91 -17.24 9.96
CA TRP A 3 -24.80 -16.32 10.15
C TRP A 3 -24.97 -15.51 11.42
N ASN A 4 -23.93 -15.48 12.23
CA ASN A 4 -23.87 -14.64 13.44
C ASN A 4 -23.18 -13.28 13.20
N ARG A 5 -22.63 -13.08 12.00
CA ARG A 5 -22.04 -11.82 11.53
C ARG A 5 -22.23 -11.72 10.02
N VAL A 6 -22.54 -10.53 9.54
CA VAL A 6 -22.54 -10.16 8.12
C VAL A 6 -21.71 -8.90 7.94
N ILE A 7 -20.71 -8.95 7.07
CA ILE A 7 -19.89 -7.81 6.70
C ILE A 7 -20.20 -7.48 5.25
N SER A 8 -20.54 -6.21 4.98
CA SER A 8 -20.75 -5.69 3.62
C SER A 8 -19.48 -5.04 3.10
N ALA A 9 -19.16 -5.28 1.83
CA ALA A 9 -17.98 -4.73 1.20
C ALA A 9 -18.24 -4.35 -0.26
N LEU A 10 -17.39 -3.48 -0.78
CA LEU A 10 -17.25 -3.20 -2.21
C LEU A 10 -15.91 -3.77 -2.68
N GLY A 11 -15.93 -4.55 -3.75
CA GLY A 11 -14.72 -4.91 -4.47
C GLY A 11 -14.28 -3.72 -5.31
N VAL A 12 -13.11 -3.19 -5.01
CA VAL A 12 -12.53 -2.05 -5.71
C VAL A 12 -11.08 -2.37 -6.05
N HIS A 13 -10.58 -1.88 -7.17
CA HIS A 13 -9.16 -1.90 -7.44
C HIS A 13 -8.68 -0.53 -7.95
N ALA A 14 -7.46 -0.15 -7.58
CA ALA A 14 -6.79 1.04 -8.12
C ALA A 14 -5.63 0.58 -9.00
N GLU A 15 -5.74 0.84 -10.31
CA GLU A 15 -4.73 0.46 -11.31
C GLU A 15 -4.30 -1.03 -11.17
N GLY A 16 -5.27 -1.91 -10.89
CA GLY A 16 -5.07 -3.35 -10.76
C GLY A 16 -4.81 -3.86 -9.34
N GLU A 17 -4.38 -3.02 -8.40
CA GLU A 17 -4.22 -3.43 -7.00
C GLU A 17 -5.58 -3.45 -6.29
N ILE A 18 -5.93 -4.61 -5.73
CA ILE A 18 -7.21 -4.81 -5.06
C ILE A 18 -7.19 -4.08 -3.72
N GLY A 19 -8.21 -3.24 -3.51
CA GLY A 19 -8.45 -2.55 -2.24
C GLY A 19 -9.94 -2.65 -1.89
N ARG A 20 -10.38 -3.83 -1.43
CA ARG A 20 -11.77 -4.06 -1.00
C ARG A 20 -12.13 -3.08 0.11
N VAL A 21 -13.29 -2.43 0.03
CA VAL A 21 -13.74 -1.42 1.00
C VAL A 21 -14.89 -1.97 1.83
N ILE A 22 -14.69 -2.10 3.14
CA ILE A 22 -15.72 -2.56 4.07
C ILE A 22 -16.64 -1.41 4.42
N THR A 23 -17.92 -1.56 4.10
CA THR A 23 -18.93 -0.50 4.23
C THR A 23 -19.90 -0.72 5.40
N GLY A 24 -19.85 -1.90 6.04
CA GLY A 24 -20.73 -2.19 7.17
C GLY A 24 -20.49 -3.54 7.83
N GLY A 25 -21.11 -3.74 9.00
CA GLY A 25 -21.03 -5.00 9.75
C GLY A 25 -19.73 -5.20 10.57
N LEU A 26 -18.93 -4.14 10.73
CA LEU A 26 -17.69 -4.20 11.50
C LEU A 26 -17.96 -4.38 13.00
N PRO A 27 -17.14 -5.19 13.70
CA PRO A 27 -17.11 -5.19 15.15
C PRO A 27 -16.53 -3.86 15.67
N HIS A 28 -16.77 -3.59 16.94
CA HIS A 28 -16.08 -2.49 17.61
C HIS A 28 -14.55 -2.78 17.63
N ILE A 29 -13.75 -1.82 17.17
CA ILE A 29 -12.30 -1.87 17.25
C ILE A 29 -11.85 -0.91 18.35
N PRO A 30 -11.27 -1.40 19.45
CA PRO A 30 -10.80 -0.56 20.55
C PRO A 30 -9.73 0.45 20.10
N GLY A 31 -9.75 1.63 20.70
CA GLY A 31 -8.80 2.72 20.44
C GLY A 31 -9.53 4.05 20.24
N ARG A 32 -8.90 5.15 20.68
CA ARG A 32 -9.41 6.52 20.53
C ARG A 32 -9.02 7.14 19.19
N THR A 33 -7.85 6.74 18.66
CA THR A 33 -7.31 7.20 17.39
C THR A 33 -7.23 6.04 16.41
N LEU A 34 -7.08 6.34 15.10
CA LEU A 34 -6.87 5.29 14.10
C LEU A 34 -5.55 4.55 14.33
N LEU A 35 -4.53 5.25 14.82
CA LEU A 35 -3.25 4.64 15.16
C LEU A 35 -3.39 3.61 16.31
N GLU A 36 -4.15 3.94 17.36
CA GLU A 36 -4.44 3.01 18.45
C GLU A 36 -5.26 1.80 17.96
N LYS A 37 -6.25 2.02 17.08
CA LYS A 37 -7.04 0.93 16.47
C LYS A 37 -6.17 0.02 15.59
N MET A 38 -5.29 0.60 14.80
CA MET A 38 -4.30 -0.14 14.01
C MET A 38 -3.39 -0.98 14.92
N HIS A 39 -2.87 -0.37 15.99
CA HIS A 39 -2.04 -1.07 16.96
C HIS A 39 -2.79 -2.25 17.60
N TYR A 40 -4.06 -2.05 18.00
CA TYR A 40 -4.89 -3.11 18.55
C TYR A 40 -5.03 -4.30 17.58
N ILE A 41 -5.32 -4.04 16.31
CA ILE A 41 -5.41 -5.10 15.28
C ILE A 41 -4.07 -5.84 15.14
N ASN A 42 -2.96 -5.13 15.24
CA ASN A 42 -1.63 -5.71 15.05
C ASN A 42 -1.11 -6.49 16.25
N THR A 43 -1.60 -6.20 17.46
CA THR A 43 -0.98 -6.75 18.68
C THR A 43 -1.93 -7.51 19.59
N ALA A 44 -3.23 -7.22 19.57
CA ALA A 44 -4.19 -7.78 20.52
C ALA A 44 -5.23 -8.71 19.87
N ASP A 45 -5.79 -8.34 18.71
CA ASP A 45 -6.85 -9.14 18.06
C ASP A 45 -6.82 -8.97 16.54
N ASP A 46 -6.33 -9.99 15.85
CA ASP A 46 -6.26 -10.05 14.39
C ASP A 46 -7.44 -10.82 13.73
N ALA A 47 -8.48 -11.18 14.51
CA ALA A 47 -9.59 -12.00 14.02
C ALA A 47 -10.32 -11.38 12.82
N LEU A 48 -10.51 -10.04 12.84
CA LEU A 48 -11.13 -9.34 11.71
C LEU A 48 -10.25 -9.41 10.45
N LEU A 49 -8.95 -9.22 10.60
CA LEU A 49 -7.98 -9.31 9.51
C LEU A 49 -8.02 -10.71 8.89
N ARG A 50 -7.90 -11.75 9.71
CA ARG A 50 -7.93 -13.16 9.28
C ARG A 50 -9.25 -13.51 8.59
N PHE A 51 -10.37 -13.10 9.18
CA PHE A 51 -11.69 -13.33 8.61
C PHE A 51 -11.84 -12.75 7.19
N LEU A 52 -11.29 -11.56 6.93
CA LEU A 52 -11.46 -10.85 5.66
C LEU A 52 -10.41 -11.19 4.60
N LEU A 53 -9.19 -11.56 5.03
CA LEU A 53 -8.04 -11.70 4.15
C LEU A 53 -7.56 -13.13 3.96
N PHE A 54 -7.88 -14.06 4.88
CA PHE A 54 -7.50 -15.46 4.72
C PHE A 54 -8.52 -16.24 3.90
N GLU A 55 -8.08 -17.33 3.30
CA GLU A 55 -8.97 -18.25 2.60
C GLU A 55 -10.03 -18.80 3.56
N PRO A 56 -11.26 -19.05 3.09
CA PRO A 56 -11.74 -18.97 1.72
C PRO A 56 -12.26 -17.57 1.32
N ARG A 57 -12.24 -16.57 2.20
CA ARG A 57 -12.83 -15.25 1.97
C ARG A 57 -11.85 -14.23 1.39
N GLY A 58 -10.57 -14.51 1.49
CA GLY A 58 -9.48 -13.66 1.00
C GLY A 58 -8.43 -14.45 0.24
N ALA A 59 -7.32 -13.78 -0.07
CA ALA A 59 -6.15 -14.35 -0.75
C ALA A 59 -4.92 -13.46 -0.50
N ALA A 60 -3.73 -14.01 -0.72
CA ALA A 60 -2.45 -13.35 -0.45
C ALA A 60 -2.29 -11.98 -1.12
N GLN A 61 -2.93 -11.76 -2.27
CA GLN A 61 -2.86 -10.50 -3.04
C GLN A 61 -3.93 -9.47 -2.65
N MET A 62 -4.79 -9.76 -1.69
CA MET A 62 -5.88 -8.85 -1.33
C MET A 62 -5.45 -7.85 -0.27
N THR A 63 -5.99 -6.63 -0.40
CA THR A 63 -6.01 -5.61 0.64
C THR A 63 -7.45 -5.26 0.96
N VAL A 64 -7.72 -4.99 2.22
CA VAL A 64 -9.05 -4.59 2.72
C VAL A 64 -8.92 -3.25 3.42
N ASN A 65 -9.82 -2.33 3.11
CA ASN A 65 -9.92 -1.01 3.72
C ASN A 65 -11.11 -1.00 4.68
N VAL A 66 -10.85 -0.93 5.96
CA VAL A 66 -11.87 -0.88 7.01
C VAL A 66 -12.32 0.56 7.16
N LEU A 67 -13.49 0.92 6.61
CA LEU A 67 -14.09 2.24 6.81
C LEU A 67 -14.54 2.41 8.26
N LEU A 68 -14.21 3.56 8.83
CA LEU A 68 -14.54 3.93 10.20
C LEU A 68 -15.09 5.37 10.23
N PRO A 69 -15.89 5.74 11.22
CA PRO A 69 -16.16 7.14 11.48
C PRO A 69 -14.85 7.88 11.72
N PRO A 70 -14.68 9.09 11.14
CA PRO A 70 -13.50 9.89 11.39
C PRO A 70 -13.44 10.36 12.85
N VAL A 71 -12.23 10.49 13.37
CA VAL A 71 -11.95 11.06 14.69
C VAL A 71 -11.59 12.53 14.55
N HIS A 72 -10.88 12.88 13.46
CA HIS A 72 -10.52 14.26 13.19
C HIS A 72 -11.71 15.03 12.60
N PRO A 73 -12.04 16.25 13.13
CA PRO A 73 -13.23 16.99 12.73
C PRO A 73 -13.25 17.44 11.26
N ASP A 74 -12.07 17.59 10.64
CA ASP A 74 -11.95 18.01 9.24
C ASP A 74 -11.95 16.84 8.25
N ALA A 75 -12.03 15.59 8.73
CA ALA A 75 -12.03 14.43 7.85
C ALA A 75 -13.45 14.04 7.41
N ASP A 76 -13.64 13.79 6.12
CA ASP A 76 -14.90 13.33 5.54
C ASP A 76 -15.14 11.83 5.81
N ALA A 77 -14.08 11.05 5.88
CA ALA A 77 -14.11 9.63 6.21
C ALA A 77 -12.76 9.18 6.78
N ALA A 78 -12.79 8.03 7.45
CA ALA A 78 -11.59 7.41 7.98
C ALA A 78 -11.47 5.95 7.55
N PHE A 79 -10.25 5.44 7.38
CA PHE A 79 -10.04 4.03 7.11
C PHE A 79 -8.67 3.52 7.58
N ILE A 80 -8.61 2.21 7.81
CA ILE A 80 -7.36 1.48 8.10
C ILE A 80 -7.18 0.43 7.01
N PRO A 81 -6.08 0.46 6.22
CA PRO A 81 -5.77 -0.59 5.27
C PRO A 81 -5.22 -1.83 6.00
N LEU A 82 -5.81 -2.98 5.70
CA LEU A 82 -5.38 -4.28 6.18
C LEU A 82 -4.77 -5.08 5.03
N GLN A 83 -3.62 -5.68 5.27
CA GLN A 83 -2.98 -6.66 4.40
C GLN A 83 -2.77 -7.97 5.17
N PRO A 84 -2.42 -9.08 4.52
CA PRO A 84 -2.20 -10.35 5.21
C PRO A 84 -1.20 -10.31 6.36
N ASP A 85 -0.23 -9.41 6.28
CA ASP A 85 0.80 -9.19 7.29
C ASP A 85 0.40 -8.20 8.40
N GLY A 86 -0.71 -7.48 8.25
CA GLY A 86 -1.18 -6.56 9.29
C GLY A 86 -2.01 -5.40 8.81
N ALA A 87 -2.32 -4.54 9.77
CA ALA A 87 -2.88 -3.22 9.54
C ALA A 87 -1.74 -2.23 9.30
N HIS A 88 -1.88 -1.40 8.26
CA HIS A 88 -0.88 -0.44 7.83
C HIS A 88 -1.33 1.00 8.04
N ALA A 89 -0.36 1.91 8.14
CA ALA A 89 -0.67 3.29 8.44
C ALA A 89 -1.17 4.07 7.21
N LEU A 90 -0.70 3.71 6.00
CA LEU A 90 -1.03 4.39 4.75
C LEU A 90 -0.85 3.45 3.55
N SER A 91 -1.71 3.64 2.55
CA SER A 91 -1.52 3.09 1.20
C SER A 91 -2.16 4.01 0.17
N GLY A 92 -1.37 4.51 -0.79
CA GLY A 92 -1.85 5.45 -1.81
C GLY A 92 -2.91 4.84 -2.73
N SER A 93 -2.71 3.61 -3.22
CA SER A 93 -3.72 2.91 -4.04
C SER A 93 -5.03 2.68 -3.28
N ASN A 94 -4.94 2.37 -1.98
CA ASN A 94 -6.10 2.19 -1.14
C ASN A 94 -6.84 3.51 -0.86
N CYS A 95 -6.16 4.64 -0.73
CA CYS A 95 -6.81 5.96 -0.71
C CYS A 95 -7.65 6.19 -1.98
N MET A 96 -7.12 5.80 -3.15
CA MET A 96 -7.85 5.90 -4.41
C MET A 96 -9.09 4.99 -4.43
N CYS A 97 -8.97 3.75 -3.95
CA CYS A 97 -10.10 2.81 -3.82
C CYS A 97 -11.19 3.37 -2.89
N VAL A 98 -10.79 3.86 -1.72
CA VAL A 98 -11.72 4.42 -0.72
C VAL A 98 -12.41 5.67 -1.25
N ALA A 99 -11.67 6.62 -1.82
CA ALA A 99 -12.25 7.83 -2.40
C ALA A 99 -13.27 7.51 -3.49
N THR A 100 -12.93 6.60 -4.41
CA THR A 100 -13.84 6.17 -5.48
C THR A 100 -15.08 5.49 -4.90
N ALA A 101 -14.94 4.60 -3.92
CA ALA A 101 -16.05 3.95 -3.26
C ALA A 101 -16.99 4.95 -2.58
N LEU A 102 -16.45 5.90 -1.80
CA LEU A 102 -17.25 6.91 -1.10
C LEU A 102 -18.05 7.79 -2.06
N LEU A 103 -17.43 8.23 -3.16
CA LEU A 103 -18.05 9.13 -4.11
C LEU A 103 -19.07 8.42 -5.02
N GLU A 104 -18.73 7.27 -5.60
CA GLU A 104 -19.60 6.57 -6.54
C GLU A 104 -20.78 5.84 -5.86
N THR A 105 -20.75 5.66 -4.55
CA THR A 105 -21.90 5.11 -3.77
C THR A 105 -22.69 6.17 -3.03
N GLY A 106 -22.30 7.44 -3.11
CA GLY A 106 -23.00 8.54 -2.46
C GLY A 106 -22.80 8.61 -0.94
N MET A 107 -21.82 7.90 -0.37
CA MET A 107 -21.46 8.03 1.05
C MET A 107 -20.88 9.40 1.36
N VAL A 108 -20.19 10.00 0.39
CA VAL A 108 -19.77 11.39 0.37
C VAL A 108 -20.35 12.02 -0.90
N PRO A 109 -20.95 13.22 -0.84
CA PRO A 109 -21.51 13.90 -2.01
C PRO A 109 -20.44 14.13 -3.08
N MET A 110 -20.77 13.76 -4.32
CA MET A 110 -19.90 14.02 -5.49
C MET A 110 -20.23 15.38 -6.09
N HIS A 111 -19.23 16.18 -6.36
CA HIS A 111 -19.31 17.45 -7.09
C HIS A 111 -18.49 17.38 -8.37
N GLU A 112 -19.04 17.90 -9.46
CA GLU A 112 -18.37 17.98 -10.76
C GLU A 112 -17.94 19.42 -11.04
N PRO A 113 -16.79 19.63 -11.68
CA PRO A 113 -15.86 18.65 -12.24
C PRO A 113 -14.86 18.09 -11.24
N GLU A 114 -14.79 18.60 -10.01
CA GLU A 114 -13.84 18.18 -8.98
C GLU A 114 -14.52 18.09 -7.63
N THR A 115 -14.28 16.99 -6.93
CA THR A 115 -14.61 16.82 -5.51
C THR A 115 -13.33 16.77 -4.69
N ARG A 116 -13.26 17.58 -3.64
CA ARG A 116 -12.18 17.51 -2.65
C ARG A 116 -12.69 16.84 -1.40
N LEU A 117 -11.91 15.94 -0.85
CA LEU A 117 -12.22 15.27 0.41
C LEU A 117 -10.93 15.03 1.21
N ILE A 118 -11.11 14.86 2.51
CA ILE A 118 -10.04 14.58 3.45
C ILE A 118 -10.27 13.19 4.04
N LEU A 119 -9.34 12.28 3.80
CA LEU A 119 -9.34 10.95 4.38
C LEU A 119 -8.44 10.91 5.62
N GLU A 120 -8.96 10.44 6.73
CA GLU A 120 -8.15 10.17 7.93
C GLU A 120 -7.61 8.74 7.87
N THR A 121 -6.32 8.59 8.10
CA THR A 121 -5.60 7.32 8.18
C THR A 121 -4.78 7.25 9.46
N PRO A 122 -4.24 6.11 9.87
CA PRO A 122 -3.31 6.07 11.00
C PRO A 122 -2.07 6.96 10.82
N SER A 123 -1.69 7.32 9.57
CA SER A 123 -0.63 8.29 9.27
C SER A 123 -1.07 9.76 9.34
N GLY A 124 -2.36 10.05 9.61
CA GLY A 124 -2.93 11.38 9.61
C GLY A 124 -3.83 11.66 8.43
N LEU A 125 -4.05 12.94 8.14
CA LEU A 125 -4.96 13.42 7.11
C LEU A 125 -4.33 13.38 5.73
N ILE A 126 -5.06 12.85 4.77
CA ILE A 126 -4.68 12.78 3.35
C ILE A 126 -5.64 13.65 2.55
N GLN A 127 -5.10 14.66 1.90
CA GLN A 127 -5.85 15.51 0.96
C GLN A 127 -6.07 14.76 -0.34
N VAL A 128 -7.31 14.67 -0.77
CA VAL A 128 -7.73 13.98 -2.00
C VAL A 128 -8.44 14.96 -2.92
N ALA A 129 -8.06 14.98 -4.19
CA ALA A 129 -8.79 15.65 -5.26
C ALA A 129 -9.25 14.62 -6.29
N ALA A 130 -10.55 14.47 -6.43
CA ALA A 130 -11.17 13.55 -7.37
C ALA A 130 -11.76 14.32 -8.56
N GLN A 131 -11.30 14.03 -9.78
CA GLN A 131 -11.93 14.50 -11.00
C GLN A 131 -13.17 13.65 -11.26
N CYS A 132 -14.31 14.32 -11.32
CA CYS A 132 -15.63 13.68 -11.44
C CYS A 132 -16.34 14.15 -12.69
N LYS A 133 -17.01 13.21 -13.38
CA LYS A 133 -17.82 13.51 -14.56
C LYS A 133 -18.89 12.45 -14.76
N ASP A 134 -20.11 12.88 -15.03
CA ASP A 134 -21.27 12.03 -15.29
C ASP A 134 -21.51 10.99 -14.16
N GLY A 135 -21.38 11.44 -12.89
CA GLY A 135 -21.54 10.59 -11.70
C GLY A 135 -20.41 9.59 -11.47
N LYS A 136 -19.27 9.72 -12.17
CA LYS A 136 -18.12 8.83 -12.07
C LYS A 136 -16.87 9.54 -11.60
N CYS A 137 -16.14 8.93 -10.67
CA CYS A 137 -14.80 9.33 -10.30
C CYS A 137 -13.80 8.89 -11.38
N GLN A 138 -13.39 9.83 -12.23
CA GLN A 138 -12.51 9.57 -13.38
C GLN A 138 -11.06 9.40 -12.99
N ARG A 139 -10.61 10.10 -11.93
CA ARG A 139 -9.22 10.09 -11.47
C ARG A 139 -9.16 10.61 -10.03
N VAL A 140 -8.33 10.00 -9.22
CA VAL A 140 -8.03 10.43 -7.85
C VAL A 140 -6.58 10.89 -7.78
N SER A 141 -6.37 12.08 -7.21
CA SER A 141 -5.05 12.67 -6.99
C SER A 141 -4.81 12.85 -5.50
N LEU A 142 -3.62 12.50 -5.05
CA LEU A 142 -3.18 12.55 -3.66
C LEU A 142 -1.90 13.34 -3.53
N GLU A 143 -1.78 14.18 -2.50
CA GLU A 143 -0.47 14.58 -2.02
C GLU A 143 -0.01 13.57 -0.96
N MET A 144 1.13 12.95 -1.22
CA MET A 144 1.71 11.95 -0.33
C MET A 144 2.45 12.62 0.83
N VAL A 145 2.84 11.82 1.81
CA VAL A 145 3.68 12.26 2.91
C VAL A 145 5.05 12.75 2.42
N PRO A 146 5.74 13.61 3.17
CA PRO A 146 7.11 14.01 2.84
C PRO A 146 8.00 12.80 2.63
N SER A 147 8.65 12.73 1.47
CA SER A 147 9.47 11.60 1.04
C SER A 147 10.92 12.03 0.88
N PHE A 148 11.86 11.22 1.35
CA PHE A 148 13.28 11.58 1.40
C PHE A 148 14.19 10.36 1.22
N VAL A 149 15.43 10.63 0.83
CA VAL A 149 16.47 9.60 0.69
C VAL A 149 17.21 9.41 2.00
N GLU A 150 17.41 8.16 2.37
CA GLU A 150 18.28 7.75 3.47
C GLU A 150 19.70 7.46 2.97
N TYR A 151 19.82 6.63 1.93
CA TYR A 151 21.08 6.28 1.29
C TYR A 151 20.91 6.17 -0.22
N LEU A 152 21.95 6.56 -0.96
CA LEU A 152 22.10 6.30 -2.38
C LEU A 152 23.26 5.30 -2.59
N ASP A 153 23.07 4.39 -3.53
CA ASP A 153 24.09 3.41 -3.96
C ASP A 153 24.70 2.60 -2.78
N HIS A 154 23.90 2.28 -1.77
CA HIS A 154 24.36 1.58 -0.57
C HIS A 154 24.61 0.10 -0.90
N PRO A 155 25.83 -0.44 -0.65
CA PRO A 155 26.13 -1.82 -0.93
C PRO A 155 25.52 -2.76 0.11
N ILE A 156 24.95 -3.87 -0.34
CA ILE A 156 24.49 -4.98 0.51
C ILE A 156 24.95 -6.32 -0.06
N GLU A 157 25.12 -7.31 0.81
CA GLU A 157 25.38 -8.70 0.44
C GLU A 157 24.07 -9.48 0.49
N VAL A 158 23.64 -10.03 -0.65
CA VAL A 158 22.40 -10.82 -0.73
C VAL A 158 22.76 -12.30 -0.94
N PRO A 159 22.34 -13.22 -0.05
CA PRO A 159 22.60 -14.64 -0.19
C PRO A 159 22.17 -15.17 -1.56
N GLY A 160 23.09 -15.84 -2.27
CA GLY A 160 22.84 -16.38 -3.60
C GLY A 160 22.91 -15.39 -4.76
N LEU A 161 22.98 -14.08 -4.48
CA LEU A 161 23.10 -13.03 -5.51
C LEU A 161 24.43 -12.28 -5.44
N GLY A 162 25.15 -12.34 -4.28
CA GLY A 162 26.37 -11.59 -4.02
C GLY A 162 26.12 -10.12 -3.72
N ARG A 163 27.12 -9.29 -3.97
CA ARG A 163 27.10 -7.85 -3.67
C ARG A 163 26.32 -7.07 -4.73
N ILE A 164 25.33 -6.32 -4.29
CA ILE A 164 24.55 -5.38 -5.11
C ILE A 164 24.47 -4.02 -4.43
N THR A 165 23.99 -3.00 -5.13
CA THR A 165 23.70 -1.68 -4.56
C THR A 165 22.22 -1.41 -4.54
N VAL A 166 21.75 -0.73 -3.48
CA VAL A 166 20.37 -0.29 -3.34
C VAL A 166 20.33 1.19 -2.95
N ASP A 167 19.30 1.89 -3.40
CA ASP A 167 18.92 3.17 -2.82
C ASP A 167 17.93 2.90 -1.68
N VAL A 168 18.05 3.61 -0.57
CA VAL A 168 17.10 3.50 0.54
C VAL A 168 16.39 4.83 0.70
N ALA A 169 15.07 4.80 0.58
CA ALA A 169 14.25 5.99 0.64
C ALA A 169 12.92 5.74 1.37
N TYR A 170 12.40 6.79 2.00
CA TYR A 170 11.10 6.83 2.65
C TYR A 170 10.06 7.48 1.73
N GLY A 171 8.91 6.82 1.57
CA GLY A 171 7.77 7.33 0.79
C GLY A 171 6.42 7.07 1.48
N GLY A 172 6.43 6.93 2.82
CA GLY A 172 5.34 6.47 3.67
C GLY A 172 5.73 5.23 4.47
N CYS A 173 6.68 4.48 3.96
CA CYS A 173 7.50 3.47 4.61
C CYS A 173 8.87 3.43 3.90
N TYR A 174 9.84 2.69 4.44
CA TYR A 174 11.15 2.57 3.82
C TYR A 174 11.21 1.48 2.77
N PHE A 175 11.83 1.81 1.65
CA PHE A 175 12.08 0.92 0.52
C PHE A 175 13.56 0.74 0.27
N ALA A 176 13.97 -0.48 -0.08
CA ALA A 176 15.21 -0.75 -0.81
C ALA A 176 14.88 -0.73 -2.31
N LEU A 177 15.29 0.34 -3.01
CA LEU A 177 15.11 0.45 -4.45
C LEU A 177 16.32 -0.13 -5.17
N VAL A 178 16.08 -1.04 -6.12
CA VAL A 178 17.14 -1.74 -6.84
C VAL A 178 16.94 -1.61 -8.34
N ASP A 179 18.03 -1.34 -9.06
CA ASP A 179 18.06 -1.41 -10.52
C ASP A 179 18.08 -2.89 -10.96
N PRO A 180 17.03 -3.38 -11.64
CA PRO A 180 16.94 -4.78 -12.06
C PRO A 180 18.06 -5.20 -13.01
N ARG A 181 18.71 -4.25 -13.70
CA ARG A 181 19.83 -4.51 -14.63
C ARG A 181 21.05 -5.09 -13.93
N GLN A 182 21.29 -4.75 -12.65
CA GLN A 182 22.36 -5.32 -11.83
C GLN A 182 22.26 -6.85 -11.72
N LEU A 183 21.05 -7.38 -11.85
CA LEU A 183 20.71 -8.80 -11.66
C LEU A 183 20.33 -9.50 -12.97
N GLY A 184 20.42 -8.79 -14.10
CA GLY A 184 19.97 -9.31 -15.40
C GLY A 184 18.49 -9.67 -15.41
N LEU A 185 17.66 -8.94 -14.65
CA LEU A 185 16.22 -9.17 -14.55
C LEU A 185 15.45 -8.32 -15.54
N ALA A 186 14.52 -8.95 -16.24
CA ALA A 186 13.48 -8.26 -16.97
C ALA A 186 12.27 -8.04 -16.04
N LEU A 187 11.72 -6.81 -16.06
CA LEU A 187 10.45 -6.53 -15.36
C LEU A 187 9.29 -6.95 -16.27
N ASP A 188 9.08 -8.26 -16.38
CA ASP A 188 8.06 -8.90 -17.21
C ASP A 188 7.14 -9.79 -16.37
N ARG A 189 5.90 -9.96 -16.82
CA ARG A 189 4.87 -10.77 -16.14
C ARG A 189 5.26 -12.24 -15.99
N THR A 190 6.02 -12.77 -16.96
CA THR A 190 6.47 -14.16 -16.96
C THR A 190 7.56 -14.42 -15.90
N GLU A 191 8.29 -13.40 -15.50
CA GLU A 191 9.33 -13.45 -14.47
C GLU A 191 8.79 -13.24 -13.05
N ALA A 192 7.46 -13.09 -12.87
CA ALA A 192 6.84 -12.66 -11.60
C ALA A 192 7.29 -13.49 -10.39
N ARG A 193 7.36 -14.82 -10.52
CA ARG A 193 7.81 -15.70 -9.41
C ARG A 193 9.28 -15.42 -9.04
N ARG A 194 10.16 -15.32 -10.03
CA ARG A 194 11.57 -15.01 -9.84
C ARG A 194 11.78 -13.63 -9.22
N LEU A 195 11.01 -12.63 -9.68
CA LEU A 195 11.03 -11.28 -9.10
C LEU A 195 10.63 -11.30 -7.62
N VAL A 196 9.61 -12.07 -7.25
CA VAL A 196 9.18 -12.24 -5.86
C VAL A 196 10.31 -12.85 -5.01
N GLU A 197 10.90 -13.95 -5.46
CA GLU A 197 11.95 -14.66 -4.71
C GLU A 197 13.19 -13.76 -4.49
N ILE A 198 13.64 -13.10 -5.55
CA ILE A 198 14.80 -12.20 -5.50
C ILE A 198 14.48 -10.95 -4.66
N GLY A 199 13.32 -10.33 -4.86
CA GLY A 199 12.96 -9.12 -4.13
C GLY A 199 12.76 -9.38 -2.63
N ALA A 200 12.22 -10.55 -2.25
CA ALA A 200 12.14 -10.94 -0.84
C ALA A 200 13.53 -11.13 -0.22
N ALA A 201 14.48 -11.76 -0.94
CA ALA A 201 15.84 -11.91 -0.47
C ALA A 201 16.56 -10.56 -0.32
N ILE A 202 16.35 -9.64 -1.26
CA ILE A 202 16.89 -8.27 -1.20
C ILE A 202 16.32 -7.51 0.01
N GLN A 203 15.00 -7.56 0.22
CA GLN A 203 14.35 -6.90 1.34
C GLN A 203 14.90 -7.42 2.68
N GLN A 204 15.01 -8.74 2.85
CA GLN A 204 15.57 -9.35 4.05
C GLN A 204 17.03 -8.95 4.28
N ALA A 205 17.85 -8.98 3.23
CA ALA A 205 19.26 -8.59 3.31
C ALA A 205 19.42 -7.11 3.66
N ALA A 206 18.63 -6.23 3.05
CA ALA A 206 18.64 -4.79 3.33
C ALA A 206 18.19 -4.50 4.76
N ALA A 207 17.09 -5.11 5.23
CA ALA A 207 16.60 -4.94 6.58
C ALA A 207 17.60 -5.43 7.65
N ALA A 208 18.37 -6.48 7.35
CA ALA A 208 19.39 -7.02 8.27
C ALA A 208 20.68 -6.17 8.32
N GLN A 209 21.03 -5.49 7.23
CA GLN A 209 22.32 -4.80 7.08
C GLN A 209 22.23 -3.28 7.21
N ILE A 210 21.06 -2.70 7.00
CA ILE A 210 20.87 -1.24 6.98
C ILE A 210 19.93 -0.84 8.11
N SER A 211 20.42 0.01 9.00
CA SER A 211 19.59 0.65 10.02
C SER A 211 18.99 1.94 9.46
N VAL A 212 17.67 2.06 9.56
CA VAL A 212 16.92 3.27 9.20
C VAL A 212 16.14 3.77 10.40
N ARG A 213 15.97 5.09 10.49
CA ARG A 213 15.13 5.71 11.51
C ARG A 213 14.52 6.99 10.98
N HIS A 214 13.20 7.04 10.98
CA HIS A 214 12.50 8.26 10.56
C HIS A 214 12.73 9.38 11.61
N PRO A 215 13.04 10.62 11.19
CA PRO A 215 13.39 11.70 12.12
C PRO A 215 12.29 12.09 13.10
N VAL A 216 11.03 11.76 12.81
CA VAL A 216 9.84 12.16 13.59
C VAL A 216 8.99 10.96 14.01
N LEU A 217 8.87 9.94 13.16
CA LEU A 217 8.02 8.77 13.39
C LEU A 217 8.88 7.62 13.94
N GLU A 218 8.91 7.45 15.26
CA GLU A 218 9.77 6.43 15.91
C GLU A 218 9.48 5.00 15.46
N GLN A 219 8.22 4.69 15.12
CA GLN A 219 7.78 3.38 14.64
C GLN A 219 8.28 3.06 13.22
N ALA A 220 8.65 4.05 12.41
CA ALA A 220 9.20 3.83 11.08
C ALA A 220 10.72 3.63 11.15
N SER A 221 11.14 2.40 11.46
CA SER A 221 12.54 2.03 11.74
C SER A 221 13.00 0.77 10.99
N GLU A 222 12.23 0.29 10.01
CA GLU A 222 12.53 -0.91 9.24
C GLU A 222 12.38 -0.66 7.74
N ILE A 223 13.18 -1.38 6.93
CA ILE A 223 12.98 -1.45 5.48
C ILE A 223 11.90 -2.49 5.20
N GLU A 224 10.72 -2.02 4.82
CA GLU A 224 9.53 -2.87 4.69
C GLU A 224 9.50 -3.61 3.35
N TYR A 225 9.97 -2.97 2.26
CA TYR A 225 9.79 -3.49 0.90
C TYR A 225 11.05 -3.37 0.05
N ALA A 226 11.15 -4.25 -0.96
CA ALA A 226 12.06 -4.09 -2.08
C ALA A 226 11.28 -3.64 -3.32
N LEU A 227 11.77 -2.59 -3.99
CA LEU A 227 11.21 -2.05 -5.21
C LEU A 227 12.21 -2.19 -6.36
N PHE A 228 11.90 -2.98 -7.37
CA PHE A 228 12.65 -2.95 -8.61
C PHE A 228 12.29 -1.70 -9.40
N ALA A 229 13.27 -0.82 -9.57
CA ALA A 229 13.12 0.50 -10.20
C ALA A 229 13.70 0.46 -11.62
N GLY A 230 12.89 0.02 -12.58
CA GLY A 230 13.28 -0.12 -13.98
C GLY A 230 12.80 1.01 -14.88
N SER A 231 13.06 0.85 -16.19
CA SER A 231 12.57 1.72 -17.26
C SER A 231 11.33 1.15 -17.94
N HIS A 232 10.52 2.04 -18.52
CA HIS A 232 9.42 1.71 -19.40
C HIS A 232 9.51 2.60 -20.66
N PRO A 233 9.09 2.16 -21.85
CA PRO A 233 9.17 3.00 -23.08
C PRO A 233 8.53 4.39 -22.97
N GLN A 234 7.53 4.53 -22.10
CA GLN A 234 6.78 5.78 -21.89
C GLN A 234 7.03 6.39 -20.49
N GLY A 235 8.08 5.97 -19.78
CA GLY A 235 8.36 6.47 -18.44
C GLY A 235 9.20 5.48 -17.61
N PHE A 236 8.71 5.12 -16.44
CA PHE A 236 9.42 4.30 -15.47
C PHE A 236 8.58 3.08 -15.06
N ARG A 237 9.20 1.95 -14.79
CA ARG A 237 8.52 0.74 -14.31
C ARG A 237 8.88 0.47 -12.86
N ASN A 238 7.87 0.27 -12.05
CA ASN A 238 7.98 -0.18 -10.67
C ASN A 238 7.48 -1.62 -10.55
N CYS A 239 8.24 -2.45 -9.84
CA CYS A 239 7.78 -3.75 -9.39
C CYS A 239 8.05 -3.87 -7.89
N ASN A 240 7.03 -3.63 -7.08
CA ASN A 240 7.12 -3.67 -5.63
C ASN A 240 6.81 -5.07 -5.11
N ILE A 241 7.70 -5.60 -4.28
CA ILE A 241 7.56 -6.91 -3.64
C ILE A 241 7.04 -6.69 -2.23
N ILE A 242 5.84 -7.23 -1.97
CA ILE A 242 5.12 -7.11 -0.72
C ILE A 242 5.13 -8.45 0.00
N PHE A 243 5.28 -8.43 1.30
CA PHE A 243 5.11 -9.62 2.13
C PHE A 243 3.66 -10.18 1.98
N PRO A 244 3.43 -11.49 1.90
CA PRO A 244 4.34 -12.62 2.14
C PRO A 244 5.16 -13.08 0.93
N GLY A 245 5.08 -12.43 -0.19
CA GLY A 245 5.75 -12.79 -1.43
C GLY A 245 4.81 -12.58 -2.62
N ARG A 246 4.25 -11.39 -2.76
CA ARG A 246 3.42 -10.95 -3.88
C ARG A 246 3.95 -9.67 -4.50
N ILE A 247 3.56 -9.42 -5.74
CA ILE A 247 3.85 -8.17 -6.45
C ILE A 247 2.65 -7.25 -6.32
N ASP A 248 2.88 -5.97 -6.04
CA ASP A 248 1.88 -4.91 -6.18
C ASP A 248 1.43 -4.82 -7.64
N ARG A 249 0.13 -4.90 -7.90
CA ARG A 249 -0.41 -4.81 -9.26
C ARG A 249 -0.42 -3.38 -9.76
N SER A 250 -0.48 -2.40 -8.87
CA SER A 250 -0.31 -0.98 -9.19
C SER A 250 1.18 -0.60 -9.29
N PRO A 251 1.51 0.63 -9.76
CA PRO A 251 2.87 1.14 -9.69
C PRO A 251 3.40 1.38 -8.26
N CYS A 252 2.65 1.09 -7.22
CA CYS A 252 2.89 1.34 -5.80
C CYS A 252 2.92 2.84 -5.46
N GLY A 253 1.95 3.34 -4.69
CA GLY A 253 1.88 4.76 -4.32
C GLY A 253 3.08 5.20 -3.48
N THR A 254 3.31 4.53 -2.35
CA THR A 254 4.44 4.81 -1.44
C THR A 254 5.79 4.52 -2.08
N GLY A 255 5.90 3.44 -2.86
CA GLY A 255 7.12 3.13 -3.62
C GLY A 255 7.42 4.15 -4.71
N SER A 256 6.40 4.66 -5.41
CA SER A 256 6.57 5.76 -6.37
C SER A 256 7.00 7.05 -5.68
N ALA A 257 6.48 7.34 -4.48
CA ALA A 257 6.88 8.49 -3.69
C ALA A 257 8.35 8.40 -3.26
N ALA A 258 8.80 7.22 -2.77
CA ALA A 258 10.20 6.97 -2.45
C ALA A 258 11.10 7.11 -3.69
N ARG A 259 10.66 6.57 -4.83
CA ARG A 259 11.41 6.68 -6.10
C ARG A 259 11.54 8.12 -6.59
N LEU A 260 10.48 8.94 -6.47
CA LEU A 260 10.54 10.36 -6.80
C LEU A 260 11.56 11.11 -5.93
N ALA A 261 11.65 10.79 -4.64
CA ALA A 261 12.66 11.35 -3.76
C ALA A 261 14.10 10.98 -4.22
N VAL A 262 14.33 9.73 -4.63
CA VAL A 262 15.60 9.29 -5.21
C VAL A 262 15.90 10.01 -6.52
N MET A 263 14.91 10.12 -7.42
CA MET A 263 15.09 10.81 -8.70
C MET A 263 15.41 12.29 -8.52
N HIS A 264 14.75 12.96 -7.56
CA HIS A 264 15.06 14.35 -7.23
C HIS A 264 16.46 14.50 -6.63
N ALA A 265 16.83 13.64 -5.68
CA ALA A 265 18.16 13.65 -5.08
C ALA A 265 19.29 13.42 -6.09
N ARG A 266 19.03 12.69 -7.18
CA ARG A 266 19.94 12.49 -8.30
C ARG A 266 19.89 13.59 -9.37
N GLY A 267 19.03 14.61 -9.21
CA GLY A 267 18.84 15.67 -10.20
C GLY A 267 18.18 15.22 -11.51
N LEU A 268 17.43 14.12 -11.48
CA LEU A 268 16.72 13.58 -12.64
C LEU A 268 15.32 14.19 -12.82
N LEU A 269 14.71 14.68 -11.74
CA LEU A 269 13.42 15.36 -11.72
C LEU A 269 13.48 16.55 -10.74
N ASP A 270 12.81 17.63 -11.12
CA ASP A 270 12.70 18.83 -10.28
C ASP A 270 11.22 19.11 -9.91
N VAL A 271 11.00 20.15 -9.11
CA VAL A 271 9.66 20.59 -8.72
C VAL A 271 8.85 20.96 -9.96
N GLY A 272 7.65 20.39 -10.08
CA GLY A 272 6.76 20.56 -11.22
C GLY A 272 6.90 19.48 -12.29
N ASP A 273 8.02 18.78 -12.33
CA ASP A 273 8.22 17.70 -13.32
C ASP A 273 7.26 16.54 -13.08
N GLN A 274 6.86 15.90 -14.19
CA GLN A 274 5.96 14.76 -14.21
C GLN A 274 6.70 13.48 -14.58
N ALA A 275 6.28 12.38 -13.97
CA ALA A 275 6.79 11.04 -14.25
C ALA A 275 5.63 10.06 -14.33
N ALA A 276 5.52 9.34 -15.44
CA ALA A 276 4.61 8.21 -15.55
C ALA A 276 5.27 6.96 -14.96
N MET A 277 4.66 6.41 -13.90
CA MET A 277 5.08 5.16 -13.28
C MET A 277 4.17 4.03 -13.73
N TYR A 278 4.75 2.96 -14.27
CA TYR A 278 4.04 1.78 -14.75
C TYR A 278 4.29 0.59 -13.85
N SER A 279 3.26 -0.21 -13.65
CA SER A 279 3.38 -1.49 -12.92
C SER A 279 3.85 -2.63 -13.84
N LEU A 280 3.99 -3.82 -13.27
CA LEU A 280 4.32 -5.03 -14.04
C LEU A 280 3.20 -5.44 -15.01
N ILE A 281 1.97 -4.97 -14.79
CA ILE A 281 0.80 -5.22 -15.66
C ILE A 281 0.48 -4.03 -16.58
N ASP A 282 1.39 -3.05 -16.69
CA ASP A 282 1.25 -1.82 -17.50
C ASP A 282 0.13 -0.88 -17.03
N SER A 283 -0.34 -1.02 -15.80
CA SER A 283 -1.17 0.01 -15.18
C SER A 283 -0.32 1.23 -14.81
N ARG A 284 -0.94 2.40 -14.65
CA ARG A 284 -0.21 3.67 -14.64
C ARG A 284 -0.63 4.57 -13.49
N PHE A 285 0.35 5.12 -12.78
CA PHE A 285 0.21 6.34 -11.99
C PHE A 285 0.90 7.51 -12.67
N ASP A 286 0.23 8.67 -12.68
CA ASP A 286 0.85 9.94 -13.04
C ASP A 286 1.38 10.58 -11.75
N CYS A 287 2.68 10.78 -11.71
CA CYS A 287 3.39 11.26 -10.54
C CYS A 287 4.06 12.60 -10.83
N ARG A 288 4.24 13.41 -9.78
CA ARG A 288 4.97 14.70 -9.87
C ARG A 288 5.66 15.02 -8.55
N ILE A 289 6.65 15.88 -8.58
CA ILE A 289 7.17 16.54 -7.39
C ILE A 289 6.38 17.83 -7.20
N ALA A 290 5.49 17.86 -6.21
CA ALA A 290 4.62 19.03 -5.99
C ALA A 290 5.41 20.21 -5.40
N ARG A 291 6.29 19.93 -4.43
CA ARG A 291 7.17 20.92 -3.79
C ARG A 291 8.28 20.23 -3.00
N THR A 292 9.29 20.98 -2.63
CA THR A 292 10.32 20.55 -1.66
C THR A 292 9.88 20.88 -0.24
N THR A 293 10.44 20.15 0.72
CA THR A 293 10.23 20.34 2.16
C THR A 293 11.41 19.76 2.95
N ARG A 294 11.28 19.66 4.26
CA ARG A 294 12.24 19.00 5.15
C ARG A 294 11.53 18.09 6.16
N VAL A 295 12.19 17.00 6.54
CA VAL A 295 11.81 16.14 7.65
C VAL A 295 12.99 16.09 8.62
N GLY A 296 12.89 16.82 9.74
CA GLY A 296 14.04 17.08 10.57
C GLY A 296 15.15 17.79 9.78
N SER A 297 16.35 17.26 9.78
CA SER A 297 17.47 17.77 8.99
C SER A 297 17.50 17.32 7.53
N ARG A 298 16.67 16.36 7.12
CA ARG A 298 16.68 15.75 5.78
C ARG A 298 15.94 16.63 4.77
N ALA A 299 16.53 16.82 3.60
CA ALA A 299 15.81 17.35 2.44
C ALA A 299 14.76 16.33 1.99
N ALA A 300 13.56 16.77 1.67
CA ALA A 300 12.44 15.95 1.29
C ALA A 300 11.63 16.59 0.17
N VAL A 301 10.85 15.78 -0.53
CA VAL A 301 9.86 16.23 -1.51
C VAL A 301 8.46 15.86 -1.04
N ILE A 302 7.46 16.59 -1.50
CA ILE A 302 6.05 16.18 -1.41
C ILE A 302 5.66 15.62 -2.78
N PRO A 303 5.49 14.31 -2.91
CA PRO A 303 5.02 13.70 -4.14
C PRO A 303 3.52 13.91 -4.33
N GLY A 304 3.11 14.25 -5.56
CA GLY A 304 1.73 14.15 -6.01
C GLY A 304 1.58 12.88 -6.85
N ILE A 305 0.59 12.06 -6.54
CA ILE A 305 0.33 10.81 -7.26
C ILE A 305 -1.14 10.77 -7.66
N SER A 306 -1.41 10.44 -8.90
CA SER A 306 -2.77 10.26 -9.39
C SER A 306 -2.94 8.97 -10.18
N GLY A 307 -4.11 8.36 -10.02
CA GLY A 307 -4.49 7.13 -10.69
C GLY A 307 -6.01 6.99 -10.76
N ARG A 308 -6.47 5.86 -11.24
CA ARG A 308 -7.90 5.55 -11.35
C ARG A 308 -8.24 4.32 -10.54
N ALA A 309 -9.47 4.28 -10.05
CA ALA A 309 -10.01 3.10 -9.39
C ALA A 309 -11.39 2.74 -9.96
N TRP A 310 -11.78 1.47 -9.79
CA TRP A 310 -13.05 0.95 -10.30
C TRP A 310 -13.69 0.04 -9.29
N ILE A 311 -14.98 0.22 -9.04
CA ILE A 311 -15.82 -0.74 -8.30
C ILE A 311 -16.16 -1.87 -9.26
N TYR A 312 -15.88 -3.12 -8.88
CA TYR A 312 -16.17 -4.31 -9.70
C TYR A 312 -17.14 -5.30 -9.05
N SER A 313 -17.41 -5.16 -7.75
CA SER A 313 -18.36 -6.05 -7.05
C SER A 313 -18.99 -5.37 -5.83
N MET A 314 -20.16 -5.92 -5.42
CA MET A 314 -20.77 -5.73 -4.10
C MET A 314 -20.79 -7.09 -3.41
N GLU A 315 -20.31 -7.17 -2.18
CA GLU A 315 -20.01 -8.42 -1.50
C GLU A 315 -20.62 -8.45 -0.10
N GLN A 316 -21.04 -9.63 0.33
CA GLN A 316 -21.41 -9.90 1.72
C GLN A 316 -20.68 -11.14 2.22
N TYR A 317 -20.03 -11.00 3.35
CA TYR A 317 -19.29 -12.06 4.03
C TYR A 317 -20.05 -12.49 5.27
N GLY A 318 -20.43 -13.77 5.31
CA GLY A 318 -21.08 -14.36 6.47
C GLY A 318 -20.13 -15.21 7.30
N ARG A 319 -20.33 -15.21 8.62
CA ARG A 319 -19.71 -16.17 9.52
C ARG A 319 -20.76 -17.17 9.99
N ASP A 320 -20.64 -18.40 9.53
CA ASP A 320 -21.45 -19.52 10.03
C ASP A 320 -20.77 -20.09 11.29
N PRO A 321 -21.50 -20.28 12.40
CA PRO A 321 -20.92 -20.86 13.62
C PRO A 321 -20.40 -22.31 13.46
N ASP A 322 -20.92 -23.05 12.47
CA ASP A 322 -20.56 -24.43 12.20
C ASP A 322 -19.42 -24.56 11.18
N ASP A 323 -18.93 -23.43 10.60
CA ASP A 323 -17.78 -23.45 9.70
C ASP A 323 -16.52 -23.85 10.50
N PRO A 324 -15.82 -24.94 10.11
CA PRO A 324 -14.61 -25.39 10.81
C PRO A 324 -13.43 -24.40 10.66
N TYR A 325 -13.53 -23.43 9.75
CA TYR A 325 -12.51 -22.40 9.47
C TYR A 325 -13.05 -20.98 9.67
N PRO A 326 -13.57 -20.65 10.88
CA PRO A 326 -14.23 -19.37 11.12
C PRO A 326 -13.30 -18.16 10.91
N ASP A 327 -12.01 -18.31 11.15
CA ASP A 327 -10.98 -17.28 11.02
C ASP A 327 -10.11 -17.47 9.76
N GLY A 328 -10.51 -18.41 8.88
CA GLY A 328 -9.78 -18.70 7.65
C GLY A 328 -8.51 -19.53 7.85
N TYR A 329 -7.83 -19.79 6.74
CA TYR A 329 -6.56 -20.52 6.69
C TYR A 329 -5.65 -19.96 5.60
N VAL A 330 -4.38 -20.37 5.60
CA VAL A 330 -3.40 -20.05 4.56
C VAL A 330 -2.59 -21.30 4.22
N LEU A 331 -2.27 -21.49 2.92
CA LEU A 331 -1.45 -22.59 2.43
C LEU A 331 -0.25 -22.05 1.62
N ALA A 332 0.91 -22.69 1.76
CA ALA A 332 2.16 -22.21 1.17
C ALA A 332 2.19 -22.27 -0.37
N ASP A 333 1.31 -23.02 -1.02
CA ASP A 333 1.20 -23.09 -2.48
C ASP A 333 0.80 -21.75 -3.11
N THR A 334 -0.09 -20.99 -2.46
CA THR A 334 -0.55 -19.68 -2.89
C THR A 334 0.02 -18.52 -2.06
N TRP A 335 0.35 -18.77 -0.79
CA TRP A 335 0.85 -17.76 0.16
C TRP A 335 2.37 -17.73 0.27
N GLY A 336 3.06 -18.65 -0.41
CA GLY A 336 4.51 -18.74 -0.41
C GLY A 336 5.09 -19.27 0.91
N PRO A 337 6.43 -19.30 1.03
CA PRO A 337 7.12 -19.92 2.18
C PRO A 337 6.85 -19.24 3.53
N ALA A 338 6.35 -18.01 3.52
CA ALA A 338 6.00 -17.28 4.75
C ALA A 338 4.62 -17.64 5.31
N ALA A 339 3.86 -18.56 4.69
CA ALA A 339 2.51 -18.94 5.12
C ALA A 339 2.44 -19.33 6.61
N ALA A 340 3.40 -20.09 7.11
CA ALA A 340 3.43 -20.50 8.51
C ALA A 340 3.55 -19.30 9.48
N ARG A 341 4.33 -18.27 9.10
CA ARG A 341 4.47 -17.02 9.87
C ARG A 341 3.19 -16.21 9.88
N ILE A 342 2.48 -16.16 8.76
CA ILE A 342 1.19 -15.47 8.65
C ILE A 342 0.09 -16.20 9.41
N ALA A 343 0.10 -17.55 9.35
CA ALA A 343 -0.87 -18.39 10.04
C ALA A 343 -0.78 -18.29 11.57
N ALA A 344 0.39 -17.97 12.11
CA ALA A 344 0.59 -17.84 13.55
C ALA A 344 -0.32 -16.72 14.11
N PRO A 345 -1.16 -17.01 15.13
CA PRO A 345 -1.98 -15.97 15.74
C PRO A 345 -1.10 -14.89 16.35
N ARG A 346 -1.44 -13.66 16.14
CA ARG A 346 -0.86 -12.54 16.88
C ARG A 346 -1.45 -12.58 18.27
N ARG A 347 -0.64 -12.92 19.23
CA ARG A 347 -1.01 -12.94 20.64
C ARG A 347 -0.34 -11.78 21.35
N PRO A 348 -1.01 -11.18 22.35
CA PRO A 348 -0.40 -10.15 23.18
C PRO A 348 0.82 -10.65 23.93
#